data_68e3bdbdd36b8b59293cde5dbdb3bf65
#
_entry.id   68e3bdbdd36b8b59293cde5dbdb3bf65
#
_cell.length_a   1.000
_cell.length_b   1.000
_cell.length_c   1.000
_cell.angle_alpha   90.00
_cell.angle_beta   90.00
_cell.angle_gamma   90.00
#
_symmetry.space_group_name_H-M   'P 1'
#
loop_
_entity.id
_entity.type
_entity.pdbx_description
1 polymer ?
#
loop_
_entity_poly.entity_id
_entity_poly.type
_entity_poly.pdbx_seq_one_letter_code
_entity_poly.pdbx_strand_id
1 'polypeptide(L)'
;MRECFAQQGLTLRQGRLIAKEWFRSARIQQYLLEAEPATWLVMGGRGAGKTRLGAEWVNSLVRGFSPFASRRHSQIALVGETLADVREVMIEGPSGIATISRHDRPRFEPSRKRLVWDSGAVAQIFSSEDPDSLRGPQFEAAWCDELAKWKHADACFDMLQFGLRLGDRPRQVITTTPRPVPLLKRLLADPGVAVTRMRSDDNIANLAPGFLGAIRGRYGGSVLGRQELDGELIEDRADALWSRDMLEAAFVAEAADLRRIVVAVDPPASSRKTSDACGIVAVGLDAAGRAVVLADATVQAAKPQDWAGAAVRLFHRLEADCIVAETNQGGEMVTAVIRTVDPAVPVKAVRAKRSKWLRAEPIAALYPQGKVLHAGRFPALEDEMCDFGPNGLSNGRSPDRVDALVWAIGELMPDWSTEPRIRDFL
;
A
#
# COMPACT_ATOMS: atom_id res chain seq x y z
N MET A 1 21.15 -14.49 34.89
CA MET A 1 21.67 -13.34 34.14
C MET A 1 23.18 -13.13 34.31
N ARG A 2 23.75 -13.08 35.53
CA ARG A 2 25.21 -12.99 35.75
C ARG A 2 25.97 -14.16 35.11
N GLU A 3 25.52 -15.38 35.34
CA GLU A 3 26.12 -16.61 34.81
C GLU A 3 26.03 -16.69 33.29
N CYS A 4 24.93 -16.27 32.71
CA CYS A 4 24.74 -16.21 31.23
C CYS A 4 25.71 -15.25 30.56
N PHE A 5 26.02 -14.11 31.16
CA PHE A 5 27.00 -13.17 30.64
C PHE A 5 28.44 -13.67 30.79
N ALA A 6 28.74 -14.32 31.91
CA ALA A 6 30.05 -14.93 32.15
C ALA A 6 30.35 -16.06 31.15
N GLN A 7 29.37 -16.90 30.81
CA GLN A 7 29.51 -17.94 29.80
C GLN A 7 29.80 -17.40 28.40
N GLN A 8 29.45 -16.14 28.13
CA GLN A 8 29.70 -15.44 26.84
C GLN A 8 30.98 -14.55 26.89
N GLY A 9 31.79 -14.66 28.00
CA GLY A 9 32.97 -13.84 28.16
C GLY A 9 32.70 -12.35 28.41
N LEU A 10 31.48 -11.99 28.78
CA LEU A 10 31.06 -10.61 29.00
C LEU A 10 31.11 -10.23 30.46
N THR A 11 31.66 -9.06 30.81
CA THR A 11 31.50 -8.47 32.12
C THR A 11 30.05 -8.12 32.39
N LEU A 12 29.66 -8.03 33.67
CA LEU A 12 28.30 -7.67 34.08
C LEU A 12 27.88 -6.29 33.49
N ARG A 13 28.83 -5.37 33.36
CA ARG A 13 28.61 -4.05 32.75
C ARG A 13 28.32 -4.17 31.28
N GLN A 14 29.13 -4.92 30.53
CA GLN A 14 28.93 -5.20 29.10
C GLN A 14 27.61 -5.92 28.84
N GLY A 15 27.31 -6.96 29.62
CA GLY A 15 26.03 -7.66 29.48
C GLY A 15 24.79 -6.77 29.76
N ARG A 16 24.88 -5.84 30.74
CA ARG A 16 23.81 -4.86 31.00
C ARG A 16 23.68 -3.83 29.88
N LEU A 17 24.77 -3.42 29.25
CA LEU A 17 24.75 -2.52 28.10
C LEU A 17 24.08 -3.20 26.91
N ILE A 18 24.51 -4.41 26.59
CA ILE A 18 23.91 -5.21 25.52
C ILE A 18 22.43 -5.49 25.79
N ALA A 19 22.06 -5.76 27.06
CA ALA A 19 20.67 -5.99 27.43
C ALA A 19 19.76 -4.77 27.22
N LYS A 20 20.30 -3.57 27.12
CA LYS A 20 19.59 -2.31 26.88
C LYS A 20 19.60 -1.85 25.43
N GLU A 21 20.33 -2.54 24.58
CA GLU A 21 20.40 -2.16 23.16
C GLU A 21 19.05 -2.41 22.47
N TRP A 22 18.66 -1.50 21.60
CA TRP A 22 17.40 -1.53 20.88
C TRP A 22 17.18 -2.81 20.07
N PHE A 23 18.21 -3.34 19.45
CA PHE A 23 18.11 -4.54 18.60
C PHE A 23 17.55 -5.77 19.33
N ARG A 24 17.57 -5.81 20.67
CA ARG A 24 16.94 -6.89 21.43
C ARG A 24 15.42 -6.80 21.47
N SER A 25 14.87 -5.62 21.24
CA SER A 25 13.43 -5.33 21.19
C SER A 25 12.96 -4.96 19.78
N ALA A 26 13.87 -4.88 18.84
CA ALA A 26 13.53 -4.62 17.44
C ALA A 26 12.78 -5.80 16.82
N ARG A 27 11.88 -5.49 15.93
CA ARG A 27 11.10 -6.48 15.21
C ARG A 27 11.90 -7.07 14.05
N ILE A 28 11.52 -8.25 13.58
CA ILE A 28 12.22 -8.97 12.50
C ILE A 28 12.34 -8.11 11.24
N GLN A 29 11.30 -7.32 10.92
CA GLN A 29 11.29 -6.41 9.77
C GLN A 29 12.30 -5.25 9.89
N GLN A 30 12.85 -5.02 11.07
CA GLN A 30 13.87 -3.98 11.33
C GLN A 30 15.28 -4.51 11.22
N TYR A 31 15.45 -5.76 10.75
CA TYR A 31 16.74 -6.40 10.49
C TYR A 31 16.88 -6.75 9.02
N LEU A 32 18.12 -6.79 8.55
CA LEU A 32 18.52 -7.49 7.35
C LEU A 32 19.30 -8.73 7.78
N LEU A 33 18.70 -9.89 7.64
CA LEU A 33 19.25 -11.14 8.15
C LEU A 33 20.28 -11.78 7.22
N GLU A 34 20.23 -11.49 5.92
CA GLU A 34 20.95 -12.29 4.90
C GLU A 34 22.16 -11.60 4.27
N ALA A 35 22.21 -10.27 4.24
CA ALA A 35 23.36 -9.54 3.67
C ALA A 35 23.35 -8.06 4.10
N GLU A 36 24.52 -7.41 4.04
CA GLU A 36 24.62 -5.96 4.12
C GLU A 36 24.48 -5.36 2.72
N PRO A 37 23.27 -4.95 2.27
CA PRO A 37 23.10 -4.38 0.93
C PRO A 37 23.74 -3.00 0.85
N ALA A 38 24.13 -2.59 -0.36
CA ALA A 38 24.53 -1.21 -0.60
C ALA A 38 23.36 -0.24 -0.39
N THR A 39 22.17 -0.62 -0.80
CA THR A 39 20.95 0.17 -0.61
C THR A 39 19.86 -0.66 0.10
N TRP A 40 19.37 -0.14 1.22
CA TRP A 40 18.27 -0.70 1.96
C TRP A 40 17.07 0.25 1.97
N LEU A 41 16.01 -0.12 1.28
CA LEU A 41 14.75 0.62 1.23
C LEU A 41 13.76 0.07 2.27
N VAL A 42 13.40 0.91 3.22
CA VAL A 42 12.44 0.60 4.30
C VAL A 42 11.16 1.40 4.08
N MET A 43 10.14 0.75 3.57
CA MET A 43 8.81 1.33 3.41
C MET A 43 7.91 0.96 4.57
N GLY A 44 7.04 1.89 4.97
CA GLY A 44 6.08 1.54 6.01
C GLY A 44 5.11 2.66 6.36
N GLY A 45 4.04 2.27 7.07
CA GLY A 45 3.03 3.19 7.53
C GLY A 45 3.53 4.18 8.60
N ARG A 46 2.67 5.12 8.98
CA ARG A 46 2.95 6.06 10.08
C ARG A 46 3.08 5.31 11.40
N GLY A 47 4.06 5.68 12.19
CA GLY A 47 4.31 5.02 13.46
C GLY A 47 4.86 3.59 13.33
N ALA A 48 5.15 3.07 12.14
CA ALA A 48 5.76 1.74 11.94
C ALA A 48 7.21 1.63 12.47
N GLY A 49 7.83 2.73 12.90
CA GLY A 49 9.17 2.74 13.49
C GLY A 49 10.31 2.92 12.49
N LYS A 50 10.03 3.51 11.32
CA LYS A 50 11.02 3.82 10.26
C LYS A 50 12.14 4.73 10.75
N THR A 51 11.79 5.89 11.29
CA THR A 51 12.74 6.89 11.80
C THR A 51 13.60 6.31 12.92
N ARG A 52 13.00 5.52 13.82
CA ARG A 52 13.76 4.82 14.88
C ARG A 52 14.79 3.87 14.29
N LEU A 53 14.43 3.11 13.26
CA LEU A 53 15.35 2.22 12.56
C LEU A 53 16.53 2.99 11.97
N GLY A 54 16.25 4.08 11.21
CA GLY A 54 17.30 4.90 10.59
C GLY A 54 18.27 5.46 11.63
N ALA A 55 17.76 5.98 12.73
CA ALA A 55 18.58 6.52 13.82
C ALA A 55 19.43 5.45 14.51
N GLU A 56 18.90 4.27 14.79
CA GLU A 56 19.65 3.14 15.38
C GLU A 56 20.68 2.59 14.39
N TRP A 57 20.35 2.57 13.10
CA TRP A 57 21.31 2.20 12.04
C TRP A 57 22.51 3.15 12.03
N VAL A 58 22.30 4.47 12.04
CA VAL A 58 23.38 5.47 12.10
C VAL A 58 24.23 5.30 13.38
N ASN A 59 23.58 5.17 14.54
CA ASN A 59 24.29 4.96 15.81
C ASN A 59 25.12 3.67 15.80
N SER A 60 24.61 2.61 15.18
CA SER A 60 25.36 1.36 15.03
C SER A 60 26.55 1.48 14.10
N LEU A 61 26.42 2.23 12.99
CA LEU A 61 27.52 2.51 12.07
C LEU A 61 28.66 3.28 12.74
N VAL A 62 28.35 4.35 13.47
CA VAL A 62 29.35 5.16 14.18
C VAL A 62 30.08 4.34 15.25
N ARG A 63 29.40 3.43 15.91
CA ARG A 63 29.97 2.57 16.96
C ARG A 63 30.66 1.32 16.41
N GLY A 64 30.41 0.96 15.16
CA GLY A 64 30.84 -0.32 14.60
C GLY A 64 30.16 -1.51 15.27
N PHE A 65 28.84 -1.43 15.49
CA PHE A 65 28.11 -2.37 16.31
C PHE A 65 27.15 -3.25 15.49
N SER A 66 27.26 -4.57 15.72
CA SER A 66 26.32 -5.55 15.15
C SER A 66 24.87 -5.28 15.62
N PRO A 67 23.82 -5.54 14.82
CA PRO A 67 23.87 -6.27 13.54
C PRO A 67 24.11 -5.38 12.30
N PHE A 68 24.15 -4.06 12.43
CA PHE A 68 24.18 -3.18 11.26
C PHE A 68 25.60 -2.83 10.79
N ALA A 69 26.60 -2.97 11.66
CA ALA A 69 27.97 -2.70 11.29
C ALA A 69 28.96 -3.63 12.02
N SER A 70 30.05 -3.98 11.35
CA SER A 70 31.20 -4.70 11.89
C SER A 70 32.42 -3.78 12.12
N ARG A 71 32.38 -2.57 11.55
CA ARG A 71 33.42 -1.52 11.69
C ARG A 71 32.75 -0.16 11.88
N ARG A 72 33.56 0.79 12.40
CA ARG A 72 33.07 2.18 12.54
C ARG A 72 33.07 2.89 11.21
N HIS A 73 32.06 3.73 11.01
CA HIS A 73 31.92 4.65 9.89
C HIS A 73 32.06 6.08 10.43
N SER A 74 32.77 6.93 9.69
CA SER A 74 33.17 8.25 10.15
C SER A 74 32.51 9.42 9.40
N GLN A 75 32.09 9.20 8.15
CA GLN A 75 31.50 10.22 7.30
C GLN A 75 30.12 9.78 6.83
N ILE A 76 29.08 10.41 7.35
CA ILE A 76 27.69 10.02 7.11
C ILE A 76 26.90 11.21 6.56
N ALA A 77 26.03 10.98 5.56
CA ALA A 77 25.04 11.94 5.11
C ALA A 77 23.68 11.67 5.79
N LEU A 78 23.02 12.70 6.27
CA LEU A 78 21.63 12.68 6.71
C LEU A 78 20.83 13.57 5.74
N VAL A 79 19.90 12.99 4.99
CA VAL A 79 19.16 13.70 3.95
C VAL A 79 17.66 13.59 4.25
N GLY A 80 16.99 14.73 4.39
CA GLY A 80 15.55 14.80 4.60
C GLY A 80 14.84 15.71 3.61
N GLU A 81 13.53 15.87 3.76
CA GLU A 81 12.73 16.76 2.93
C GLU A 81 13.27 18.20 3.03
N THR A 82 13.34 18.73 4.26
CA THR A 82 13.88 20.05 4.60
C THR A 82 14.97 19.93 5.67
N LEU A 83 15.80 20.98 5.83
CA LEU A 83 16.77 21.03 6.94
C LEU A 83 16.09 21.02 8.32
N ALA A 84 14.89 21.59 8.42
CA ALA A 84 14.08 21.55 9.65
C ALA A 84 13.69 20.12 9.99
N ASP A 85 13.19 19.33 9.02
CA ASP A 85 12.83 17.92 9.23
C ASP A 85 14.04 17.09 9.66
N VAL A 86 15.21 17.28 9.03
CA VAL A 86 16.42 16.59 9.46
C VAL A 86 16.73 16.88 10.91
N ARG A 87 16.65 18.14 11.33
CA ARG A 87 16.90 18.54 12.71
C ARG A 87 15.84 18.00 13.67
N GLU A 88 14.57 18.29 13.41
CA GLU A 88 13.47 18.06 14.36
C GLU A 88 13.05 16.58 14.42
N VAL A 89 13.21 15.86 13.32
CA VAL A 89 12.79 14.44 13.24
C VAL A 89 13.98 13.49 13.35
N MET A 90 15.00 13.65 12.48
CA MET A 90 16.09 12.68 12.41
C MET A 90 17.10 12.85 13.55
N ILE A 91 17.27 14.06 14.11
CA ILE A 91 18.28 14.35 15.14
C ILE A 91 17.65 14.48 16.53
N GLU A 92 16.83 15.48 16.76
CA GLU A 92 16.33 15.91 18.08
C GLU A 92 14.97 15.26 18.45
N GLY A 93 14.24 14.71 17.48
CA GLY A 93 12.93 14.11 17.71
C GLY A 93 12.96 12.90 18.67
N PRO A 94 11.80 12.43 19.14
CA PRO A 94 11.72 11.33 20.13
C PRO A 94 12.40 10.04 19.68
N SER A 95 12.48 9.80 18.38
CA SER A 95 13.19 8.68 17.74
C SER A 95 14.49 9.10 17.05
N GLY A 96 14.92 10.36 17.21
CA GLY A 96 16.08 10.92 16.54
C GLY A 96 17.41 10.47 17.15
N ILE A 97 18.49 10.58 16.36
CA ILE A 97 19.83 10.09 16.67
C ILE A 97 20.31 10.56 18.06
N ALA A 98 20.22 11.86 18.35
CA ALA A 98 20.71 12.42 19.61
C ALA A 98 19.86 12.00 20.82
N THR A 99 18.56 11.81 20.63
CA THR A 99 17.62 11.43 21.69
C THR A 99 17.79 9.97 22.11
N ILE A 100 17.97 9.07 21.13
CA ILE A 100 18.09 7.64 21.40
C ILE A 100 19.50 7.21 21.78
N SER A 101 20.53 8.05 21.52
CA SER A 101 21.92 7.74 21.87
C SER A 101 22.12 7.66 23.38
N ARG A 102 22.44 6.47 23.89
CA ARG A 102 22.55 6.17 25.33
C ARG A 102 23.97 6.22 25.85
N HIS A 103 24.96 6.03 25.00
CA HIS A 103 26.35 5.80 25.39
C HIS A 103 27.35 6.72 24.70
N ASP A 104 26.97 7.28 23.56
CA ASP A 104 27.83 8.12 22.74
C ASP A 104 26.93 9.15 22.03
N ARG A 105 26.44 10.12 22.81
CA ARG A 105 25.53 11.12 22.31
C ARG A 105 26.28 12.15 21.48
N PRO A 106 25.93 12.34 20.20
CA PRO A 106 26.60 13.33 19.38
C PRO A 106 26.26 14.75 19.82
N ARG A 107 27.19 15.67 19.59
CA ARG A 107 26.97 17.10 19.70
C ARG A 107 26.48 17.64 18.35
N PHE A 108 25.36 18.34 18.35
CA PHE A 108 24.85 19.03 17.17
C PHE A 108 25.53 20.40 17.03
N GLU A 109 26.10 20.69 15.86
CA GLU A 109 26.69 21.96 15.48
C GLU A 109 25.83 22.64 14.41
N PRO A 110 24.84 23.47 14.78
CA PRO A 110 23.85 24.03 13.83
C PRO A 110 24.50 24.88 12.72
N SER A 111 25.49 25.72 13.07
CA SER A 111 26.20 26.60 12.11
C SER A 111 26.96 25.83 11.05
N ARG A 112 27.41 24.60 11.38
CA ARG A 112 28.13 23.70 10.48
C ARG A 112 27.22 22.62 9.89
N LYS A 113 25.94 22.62 10.22
CA LYS A 113 24.95 21.64 9.74
C LYS A 113 25.44 20.22 9.92
N ARG A 114 25.90 19.81 11.14
CA ARG A 114 26.46 18.49 11.38
C ARG A 114 26.31 18.00 12.81
N LEU A 115 26.30 16.68 12.96
CA LEU A 115 26.50 15.98 14.22
C LEU A 115 27.96 15.54 14.33
N VAL A 116 28.53 15.62 15.54
CA VAL A 116 29.91 15.19 15.82
C VAL A 116 29.90 14.30 17.06
N TRP A 117 30.48 13.12 16.96
CA TRP A 117 30.68 12.18 18.06
C TRP A 117 32.09 12.33 18.65
N ASP A 118 32.29 11.92 19.89
CA ASP A 118 33.60 11.91 20.55
C ASP A 118 34.62 11.00 19.84
N SER A 119 34.14 10.01 19.08
CA SER A 119 34.93 9.15 18.22
C SER A 119 35.55 9.87 17.01
N GLY A 120 35.17 11.12 16.76
CA GLY A 120 35.55 11.87 15.55
C GLY A 120 34.63 11.62 14.34
N ALA A 121 33.63 10.75 14.47
CA ALA A 121 32.64 10.55 13.41
C ALA A 121 31.77 11.80 13.22
N VAL A 122 31.39 12.08 11.98
CA VAL A 122 30.61 13.24 11.57
C VAL A 122 29.43 12.80 10.71
N ALA A 123 28.24 13.27 11.04
CA ALA A 123 27.09 13.17 10.14
C ALA A 123 26.67 14.58 9.66
N GLN A 124 26.78 14.84 8.37
CA GLN A 124 26.38 16.11 7.76
C GLN A 124 24.91 16.06 7.36
N ILE A 125 24.21 17.19 7.50
CA ILE A 125 22.77 17.29 7.19
C ILE A 125 22.54 18.03 5.88
N PHE A 126 21.61 17.48 5.08
CA PHE A 126 21.24 17.98 3.76
C PHE A 126 19.72 18.00 3.61
N SER A 127 19.24 18.86 2.71
CA SER A 127 17.84 18.95 2.32
C SER A 127 17.68 18.56 0.86
N SER A 128 16.58 17.88 0.54
CA SER A 128 16.21 17.59 -0.85
C SER A 128 15.87 18.84 -1.66
N GLU A 129 15.69 19.99 -1.00
CA GLU A 129 15.45 21.28 -1.65
C GLU A 129 16.71 21.87 -2.30
N ASP A 130 17.91 21.44 -1.86
CA ASP A 130 19.22 21.91 -2.35
C ASP A 130 20.12 20.73 -2.72
N PRO A 131 19.89 20.08 -3.88
CA PRO A 131 20.73 18.98 -4.36
C PRO A 131 22.21 19.35 -4.53
N ASP A 132 22.50 20.61 -4.88
CA ASP A 132 23.86 21.06 -5.14
C ASP A 132 24.74 21.09 -3.88
N SER A 133 24.15 21.18 -2.69
CA SER A 133 24.88 21.07 -1.42
C SER A 133 25.57 19.70 -1.22
N LEU A 134 25.11 18.65 -1.92
CA LEU A 134 25.73 17.33 -1.93
C LEU A 134 26.95 17.22 -2.87
N ARG A 135 27.22 18.26 -3.67
CA ARG A 135 28.42 18.30 -4.51
C ARG A 135 29.67 18.62 -3.67
N GLY A 136 30.66 17.78 -3.76
CA GLY A 136 31.95 17.94 -3.03
C GLY A 136 32.09 17.04 -1.81
N PRO A 137 31.17 17.00 -0.84
CA PRO A 137 31.27 16.08 0.28
C PRO A 137 31.34 14.60 -0.15
N GLN A 138 31.97 13.78 0.70
CA GLN A 138 32.13 12.34 0.46
C GLN A 138 31.70 11.57 1.69
N PHE A 139 31.01 10.42 1.49
CA PHE A 139 30.39 9.67 2.55
C PHE A 139 30.69 8.17 2.46
N GLU A 140 30.82 7.53 3.62
CA GLU A 140 30.82 6.07 3.79
C GLU A 140 29.40 5.51 3.88
N ALA A 141 28.46 6.34 4.38
CA ALA A 141 27.08 5.93 4.57
C ALA A 141 26.11 7.11 4.44
N ALA A 142 24.83 6.81 4.16
CA ALA A 142 23.77 7.80 4.14
C ALA A 142 22.46 7.26 4.75
N TRP A 143 21.74 8.12 5.46
CA TRP A 143 20.34 7.89 5.80
C TRP A 143 19.46 8.94 5.11
N CYS A 144 18.57 8.46 4.23
CA CYS A 144 17.59 9.25 3.50
C CYS A 144 16.23 9.05 4.16
N ASP A 145 15.66 10.08 4.81
CA ASP A 145 14.35 9.97 5.46
C ASP A 145 13.25 10.58 4.61
N GLU A 146 12.09 9.91 4.58
CA GLU A 146 10.88 10.29 3.84
C GLU A 146 11.12 10.63 2.35
N LEU A 147 11.96 9.80 1.67
CA LEU A 147 12.39 10.01 0.28
C LEU A 147 11.24 10.32 -0.69
N ALA A 148 10.07 9.68 -0.51
CA ALA A 148 8.91 9.91 -1.39
C ALA A 148 8.26 11.30 -1.23
N LYS A 149 8.73 12.13 -0.29
CA LYS A 149 8.30 13.52 -0.12
C LYS A 149 9.30 14.53 -0.68
N TRP A 150 10.46 14.08 -1.11
CA TRP A 150 11.53 14.96 -1.55
C TRP A 150 11.13 15.80 -2.76
N LYS A 151 11.37 17.12 -2.69
CA LYS A 151 11.02 18.07 -3.74
C LYS A 151 11.79 17.85 -5.03
N HIS A 152 13.10 17.63 -4.93
CA HIS A 152 13.99 17.34 -6.05
C HIS A 152 14.60 15.94 -5.91
N ALA A 153 13.72 14.93 -5.81
CA ALA A 153 14.09 13.57 -5.41
C ALA A 153 15.19 12.95 -6.28
N ASP A 154 15.03 12.94 -7.61
CA ASP A 154 15.99 12.34 -8.54
C ASP A 154 17.33 13.07 -8.48
N ALA A 155 17.34 14.41 -8.60
CA ALA A 155 18.58 15.19 -8.59
C ALA A 155 19.34 15.04 -7.25
N CYS A 156 18.64 15.09 -6.12
CA CYS A 156 19.22 14.93 -4.79
C CYS A 156 19.78 13.53 -4.61
N PHE A 157 19.03 12.51 -5.02
CA PHE A 157 19.47 11.12 -4.94
C PHE A 157 20.71 10.87 -5.80
N ASP A 158 20.73 11.33 -7.04
CA ASP A 158 21.86 11.16 -7.96
C ASP A 158 23.13 11.85 -7.41
N MET A 159 23.01 13.09 -6.88
CA MET A 159 24.15 13.77 -6.25
C MET A 159 24.66 13.02 -5.02
N LEU A 160 23.77 12.43 -4.22
CA LEU A 160 24.17 11.59 -3.09
C LEU A 160 24.94 10.34 -3.55
N GLN A 161 24.51 9.67 -4.64
CA GLN A 161 25.22 8.50 -5.17
C GLN A 161 26.66 8.84 -5.56
N PHE A 162 26.91 10.01 -6.18
CA PHE A 162 28.27 10.47 -6.45
C PHE A 162 29.08 10.75 -5.18
N GLY A 163 28.40 11.15 -4.09
CA GLY A 163 29.03 11.39 -2.79
C GLY A 163 29.35 10.11 -2.01
N LEU A 164 28.61 9.02 -2.21
CA LEU A 164 28.77 7.73 -1.56
C LEU A 164 29.95 6.95 -2.16
N ARG A 165 31.19 7.35 -1.84
CA ARG A 165 32.42 6.81 -2.45
C ARG A 165 33.59 6.61 -1.46
N LEU A 166 33.32 6.74 -0.14
CA LEU A 166 34.34 6.47 0.87
C LEU A 166 34.24 5.07 1.42
N GLY A 167 35.38 4.51 1.82
CA GLY A 167 35.46 3.17 2.38
C GLY A 167 35.30 2.07 1.31
N ASP A 168 35.34 0.81 1.75
CA ASP A 168 35.33 -0.34 0.83
C ASP A 168 33.91 -0.65 0.31
N ARG A 169 32.87 -0.29 1.09
CA ARG A 169 31.47 -0.60 0.80
C ARG A 169 30.56 0.54 1.28
N PRO A 170 30.44 1.62 0.50
CA PRO A 170 29.46 2.66 0.81
C PRO A 170 28.05 2.09 0.84
N ARG A 171 27.23 2.56 1.77
CA ARG A 171 25.89 2.01 1.99
C ARG A 171 24.88 3.07 2.41
N GLN A 172 23.62 2.82 2.12
CA GLN A 172 22.54 3.73 2.50
C GLN A 172 21.32 2.98 3.00
N VAL A 173 20.61 3.61 3.93
CA VAL A 173 19.26 3.26 4.33
C VAL A 173 18.31 4.37 3.89
N ILE A 174 17.21 3.99 3.27
CA ILE A 174 16.16 4.87 2.80
C ILE A 174 14.89 4.53 3.57
N THR A 175 14.34 5.49 4.30
CA THR A 175 13.09 5.32 5.03
C THR A 175 12.00 6.18 4.37
N THR A 176 10.82 5.61 4.12
CA THR A 176 9.73 6.37 3.50
C THR A 176 8.35 5.76 3.75
N THR A 177 7.33 6.61 3.83
CA THR A 177 5.95 6.21 3.60
C THR A 177 5.77 6.16 2.07
N PRO A 178 5.29 5.05 1.50
CA PRO A 178 5.27 4.89 0.05
C PRO A 178 4.32 5.89 -0.63
N ARG A 179 4.80 6.49 -1.70
CA ARG A 179 4.04 7.31 -2.65
C ARG A 179 4.51 6.98 -4.06
N PRO A 180 3.65 7.04 -5.07
CA PRO A 180 3.99 6.61 -6.43
C PRO A 180 4.89 7.61 -7.19
N VAL A 181 6.00 8.03 -6.56
CA VAL A 181 6.99 8.91 -7.19
C VAL A 181 7.97 8.11 -8.05
N PRO A 182 8.48 8.68 -9.18
CA PRO A 182 9.34 7.97 -10.13
C PRO A 182 10.55 7.32 -9.48
N LEU A 183 11.25 8.03 -8.59
CA LEU A 183 12.42 7.51 -7.90
C LEU A 183 12.11 6.27 -7.06
N LEU A 184 10.99 6.25 -6.32
CA LEU A 184 10.62 5.09 -5.52
C LEU A 184 10.33 3.87 -6.39
N LYS A 185 9.66 4.07 -7.54
CA LYS A 185 9.39 3.00 -8.52
C LYS A 185 10.68 2.43 -9.09
N ARG A 186 11.64 3.28 -9.44
CA ARG A 186 12.97 2.89 -9.92
C ARG A 186 13.71 2.06 -8.89
N LEU A 187 13.70 2.47 -7.61
CA LEU A 187 14.34 1.74 -6.52
C LEU A 187 13.68 0.37 -6.26
N LEU A 188 12.36 0.28 -6.38
CA LEU A 188 11.63 -0.98 -6.22
C LEU A 188 11.88 -1.98 -7.36
N ALA A 189 12.19 -1.49 -8.55
CA ALA A 189 12.51 -2.30 -9.72
C ALA A 189 13.99 -2.75 -9.75
N ASP A 190 14.86 -2.16 -8.93
CA ASP A 190 16.28 -2.47 -8.89
C ASP A 190 16.52 -3.72 -8.02
N PRO A 191 17.02 -4.84 -8.60
CA PRO A 191 17.32 -6.06 -7.84
C PRO A 191 18.46 -5.90 -6.84
N GLY A 192 19.29 -4.85 -6.95
CA GLY A 192 20.36 -4.51 -5.99
C GLY A 192 19.83 -3.82 -4.73
N VAL A 193 18.57 -3.44 -4.67
CA VAL A 193 17.94 -2.79 -3.53
C VAL A 193 17.24 -3.81 -2.64
N ALA A 194 17.69 -3.93 -1.40
CA ALA A 194 16.95 -4.72 -0.41
C ALA A 194 15.72 -3.95 0.09
N VAL A 195 14.55 -4.56 0.04
CA VAL A 195 13.28 -3.91 0.40
C VAL A 195 12.68 -4.53 1.64
N THR A 196 12.36 -3.70 2.62
CA THR A 196 11.59 -4.09 3.81
C THR A 196 10.29 -3.31 3.88
N ARG A 197 9.20 -4.01 4.22
CA ARG A 197 7.88 -3.39 4.44
C ARG A 197 7.47 -3.55 5.89
N MET A 198 6.94 -2.46 6.49
CA MET A 198 6.51 -2.41 7.88
C MET A 198 5.12 -1.78 7.97
N ARG A 199 4.21 -2.41 8.69
CA ARG A 199 2.86 -1.88 8.95
C ARG A 199 2.84 -1.14 10.28
N SER A 200 1.92 -0.18 10.44
CA SER A 200 1.70 0.49 11.72
C SER A 200 1.29 -0.49 12.81
N ASP A 201 0.51 -1.53 12.46
CA ASP A 201 0.10 -2.59 13.38
C ASP A 201 1.29 -3.35 13.99
N ASP A 202 2.35 -3.54 13.24
CA ASP A 202 3.55 -4.22 13.72
C ASP A 202 4.19 -3.49 14.92
N ASN A 203 3.85 -2.21 15.12
CA ASN A 203 4.40 -1.36 16.17
C ASN A 203 3.38 -0.93 17.23
N ILE A 204 2.24 -1.60 17.34
CA ILE A 204 1.13 -1.22 18.23
C ILE A 204 1.56 -1.00 19.68
N ALA A 205 2.50 -1.80 20.18
CA ALA A 205 3.01 -1.70 21.54
C ALA A 205 3.75 -0.38 21.85
N ASN A 206 4.17 0.36 20.84
CA ASN A 206 4.88 1.64 20.95
C ASN A 206 4.03 2.84 20.50
N LEU A 207 2.77 2.61 20.16
CA LEU A 207 1.82 3.66 19.77
C LEU A 207 0.90 4.00 20.93
N ALA A 208 0.31 5.19 20.90
CA ALA A 208 -0.65 5.60 21.91
C ALA A 208 -1.86 4.64 21.91
N PRO A 209 -2.36 4.24 23.12
CA PRO A 209 -3.55 3.42 23.21
C PRO A 209 -4.73 4.03 22.43
N GLY A 210 -5.40 3.21 21.62
CA GLY A 210 -6.54 3.66 20.79
C GLY A 210 -6.18 4.36 19.48
N PHE A 211 -4.92 4.74 19.24
CA PHE A 211 -4.49 5.43 18.00
C PHE A 211 -4.91 4.65 16.74
N LEU A 212 -4.52 3.39 16.64
CA LEU A 212 -4.86 2.57 15.46
C LEU A 212 -6.36 2.35 15.32
N GLY A 213 -7.08 2.16 16.43
CA GLY A 213 -8.53 2.01 16.42
C GLY A 213 -9.24 3.25 15.86
N ALA A 214 -8.85 4.44 16.34
CA ALA A 214 -9.41 5.71 15.88
C ALA A 214 -9.14 5.97 14.38
N ILE A 215 -7.89 5.74 13.95
CA ILE A 215 -7.51 5.97 12.54
C ILE A 215 -8.13 4.92 11.61
N ARG A 216 -8.16 3.64 12.02
CA ARG A 216 -8.82 2.59 11.23
C ARG A 216 -10.33 2.77 11.15
N GLY A 217 -10.98 3.23 12.20
CA GLY A 217 -12.40 3.58 12.18
C GLY A 217 -12.73 4.67 11.16
N ARG A 218 -11.79 5.61 10.92
CA ARG A 218 -11.99 6.71 9.98
C ARG A 218 -11.47 6.43 8.56
N TYR A 219 -10.36 5.72 8.43
CA TYR A 219 -9.64 5.56 7.15
C TYR A 219 -9.43 4.11 6.75
N GLY A 220 -9.92 3.14 7.53
CA GLY A 220 -9.78 1.72 7.21
C GLY A 220 -10.34 1.39 5.83
N GLY A 221 -9.56 0.69 5.00
CA GLY A 221 -9.91 0.34 3.63
C GLY A 221 -9.79 1.48 2.61
N SER A 222 -9.65 2.75 3.03
CA SER A 222 -9.39 3.84 2.08
C SER A 222 -7.96 3.77 1.53
N VAL A 223 -7.73 4.39 0.38
CA VAL A 223 -6.39 4.56 -0.22
C VAL A 223 -5.42 5.18 0.80
N LEU A 224 -5.86 6.26 1.46
CA LEU A 224 -5.06 6.94 2.48
C LEU A 224 -4.73 6.00 3.65
N GLY A 225 -5.70 5.22 4.14
CA GLY A 225 -5.47 4.26 5.23
C GLY A 225 -4.48 3.16 4.84
N ARG A 226 -4.61 2.59 3.66
CA ARG A 226 -3.69 1.57 3.13
C ARG A 226 -2.27 2.11 2.95
N GLN A 227 -2.12 3.30 2.37
CA GLN A 227 -0.83 3.95 2.20
C GLN A 227 -0.19 4.32 3.54
N GLU A 228 -0.93 5.01 4.42
CA GLU A 228 -0.40 5.62 5.64
C GLU A 228 -0.30 4.64 6.83
N LEU A 229 -1.10 3.56 6.86
CA LEU A 229 -1.05 2.55 7.93
C LEU A 229 -0.41 1.24 7.48
N ASP A 230 -0.79 0.73 6.30
CA ASP A 230 -0.30 -0.57 5.86
C ASP A 230 0.99 -0.46 5.03
N GLY A 231 1.40 0.77 4.67
CA GLY A 231 2.63 1.02 3.91
C GLY A 231 2.57 0.49 2.49
N GLU A 232 1.38 0.45 1.89
CA GLU A 232 1.18 0.00 0.52
C GLU A 232 1.49 1.10 -0.48
N LEU A 233 2.19 0.76 -1.56
CA LEU A 233 2.33 1.64 -2.71
C LEU A 233 1.10 1.45 -3.61
N ILE A 234 0.27 2.46 -3.68
CA ILE A 234 -0.96 2.44 -4.46
C ILE A 234 -0.80 3.36 -5.65
N GLU A 235 -1.06 2.83 -6.84
CA GLU A 235 -0.94 3.55 -8.11
C GLU A 235 -2.22 3.38 -8.91
N ASP A 236 -2.58 4.42 -9.65
CA ASP A 236 -3.60 4.35 -10.68
C ASP A 236 -2.92 4.09 -12.02
N ARG A 237 -3.49 3.22 -12.80
CA ARG A 237 -3.06 2.97 -14.17
C ARG A 237 -3.57 4.12 -15.05
N ALA A 238 -2.67 4.76 -15.80
CA ALA A 238 -2.98 5.99 -16.53
C ALA A 238 -4.06 5.81 -17.63
N ASP A 239 -4.19 4.60 -18.18
CA ASP A 239 -5.19 4.23 -19.20
C ASP A 239 -6.36 3.43 -18.63
N ALA A 240 -6.54 3.40 -17.28
CA ALA A 240 -7.72 2.78 -16.67
C ALA A 240 -8.97 3.64 -16.86
N LEU A 241 -10.14 2.98 -16.83
CA LEU A 241 -11.44 3.66 -16.92
C LEU A 241 -11.79 4.43 -15.65
N TRP A 242 -11.33 3.99 -14.49
CA TRP A 242 -11.58 4.61 -13.19
C TRP A 242 -10.27 5.09 -12.56
N SER A 243 -10.34 6.21 -11.85
CA SER A 243 -9.27 6.69 -10.98
C SER A 243 -9.68 6.62 -9.51
N ARG A 244 -8.69 6.63 -8.61
CA ARG A 244 -8.95 6.67 -7.15
C ARG A 244 -9.77 7.89 -6.76
N ASP A 245 -9.51 9.04 -7.37
CA ASP A 245 -10.25 10.27 -7.08
C ASP A 245 -11.74 10.13 -7.43
N MET A 246 -12.08 9.45 -8.55
CA MET A 246 -13.46 9.15 -8.91
C MET A 246 -14.14 8.27 -7.86
N LEU A 247 -13.45 7.25 -7.34
CA LEU A 247 -13.98 6.33 -6.33
C LEU A 247 -14.10 7.02 -4.96
N GLU A 248 -13.17 7.87 -4.58
CA GLU A 248 -13.27 8.67 -3.36
C GLU A 248 -14.48 9.64 -3.42
N ALA A 249 -14.72 10.26 -4.57
CA ALA A 249 -15.90 11.13 -4.76
C ALA A 249 -17.23 10.34 -4.73
N ALA A 250 -17.22 9.08 -5.12
CA ALA A 250 -18.39 8.21 -5.09
C ALA A 250 -18.68 7.59 -3.71
N PHE A 251 -17.78 7.72 -2.73
CA PHE A 251 -17.92 7.11 -1.42
C PHE A 251 -19.03 7.76 -0.58
N VAL A 252 -19.88 6.92 0.02
CA VAL A 252 -20.85 7.27 1.06
C VAL A 252 -20.75 6.28 2.22
N ALA A 253 -21.03 6.74 3.45
CA ALA A 253 -20.91 5.88 4.62
C ALA A 253 -21.99 4.79 4.67
N GLU A 254 -23.20 5.14 4.21
CA GLU A 254 -24.37 4.25 4.22
C GLU A 254 -25.20 4.47 2.96
N ALA A 255 -25.89 3.41 2.51
CA ALA A 255 -26.85 3.50 1.43
C ALA A 255 -28.13 4.20 1.92
N ALA A 256 -28.68 5.09 1.08
CA ALA A 256 -30.04 5.61 1.29
C ALA A 256 -31.08 4.53 0.94
N ASP A 257 -32.36 4.86 1.11
CA ASP A 257 -33.49 3.97 0.76
C ASP A 257 -33.34 3.41 -0.66
N LEU A 258 -33.24 2.10 -0.76
CA LEU A 258 -33.09 1.38 -2.02
C LEU A 258 -34.43 0.85 -2.52
N ARG A 259 -34.66 1.04 -3.81
CA ARG A 259 -35.91 0.56 -4.48
C ARG A 259 -35.73 -0.82 -5.07
N ARG A 260 -34.51 -1.18 -5.47
CA ARG A 260 -34.20 -2.46 -6.10
C ARG A 260 -32.75 -2.82 -5.81
N ILE A 261 -32.49 -4.11 -5.52
CA ILE A 261 -31.14 -4.62 -5.27
C ILE A 261 -30.92 -5.83 -6.16
N VAL A 262 -29.75 -5.88 -6.81
CA VAL A 262 -29.32 -7.04 -7.61
C VAL A 262 -27.95 -7.52 -7.16
N VAL A 263 -27.76 -8.85 -7.24
CA VAL A 263 -26.45 -9.49 -7.06
C VAL A 263 -26.00 -9.99 -8.43
N ALA A 264 -24.89 -9.48 -8.94
CA ALA A 264 -24.33 -9.97 -10.20
C ALA A 264 -23.20 -10.96 -9.97
N VAL A 265 -23.12 -11.94 -10.86
CA VAL A 265 -22.14 -13.04 -10.80
C VAL A 265 -21.47 -13.18 -12.16
N ASP A 266 -20.15 -13.07 -12.18
CA ASP A 266 -19.28 -13.41 -13.31
C ASP A 266 -18.47 -14.67 -12.96
N PRO A 267 -18.95 -15.88 -13.36
CA PRO A 267 -18.32 -17.14 -12.98
C PRO A 267 -17.07 -17.43 -13.84
N PRO A 268 -16.02 -18.06 -13.28
CA PRO A 268 -14.83 -18.43 -14.03
C PRO A 268 -15.10 -19.49 -15.10
N ALA A 269 -14.36 -19.41 -16.20
CA ALA A 269 -14.44 -20.37 -17.30
C ALA A 269 -14.09 -21.82 -16.94
N SER A 270 -13.28 -22.01 -15.89
CA SER A 270 -12.80 -23.33 -15.44
C SER A 270 -12.59 -23.38 -13.93
N SER A 271 -12.72 -24.59 -13.35
CA SER A 271 -12.54 -24.83 -11.91
C SER A 271 -11.11 -25.24 -11.53
N ARG A 272 -10.08 -24.91 -12.32
CA ARG A 272 -8.69 -25.27 -12.00
C ARG A 272 -8.16 -24.38 -10.85
N LYS A 273 -7.21 -24.90 -10.06
CA LYS A 273 -6.59 -24.16 -8.92
C LYS A 273 -5.92 -22.82 -9.31
N THR A 274 -5.66 -22.62 -10.60
CA THR A 274 -5.11 -21.40 -11.18
C THR A 274 -6.19 -20.58 -11.91
N SER A 275 -7.49 -20.91 -11.74
CA SER A 275 -8.57 -20.23 -12.43
C SER A 275 -8.78 -18.82 -11.88
N ASP A 276 -9.40 -17.97 -12.71
CA ASP A 276 -9.85 -16.64 -12.34
C ASP A 276 -10.84 -16.69 -11.16
N ALA A 277 -11.08 -15.55 -10.55
CA ALA A 277 -12.07 -15.43 -9.49
C ALA A 277 -13.49 -15.61 -10.04
N CYS A 278 -14.45 -15.89 -9.16
CA CYS A 278 -15.87 -15.67 -9.48
C CYS A 278 -16.23 -14.28 -8.94
N GLY A 279 -16.43 -13.32 -9.83
CA GLY A 279 -16.88 -11.97 -9.48
C GLY A 279 -18.31 -12.02 -8.91
N ILE A 280 -18.52 -11.47 -7.71
CA ILE A 280 -19.83 -11.39 -7.06
C ILE A 280 -19.97 -10.00 -6.43
N VAL A 281 -20.77 -9.15 -7.04
CA VAL A 281 -20.99 -7.76 -6.60
C VAL A 281 -22.47 -7.48 -6.44
N ALA A 282 -22.85 -6.85 -5.33
CA ALA A 282 -24.22 -6.38 -5.08
C ALA A 282 -24.33 -4.87 -5.31
N VAL A 283 -25.37 -4.45 -6.03
CA VAL A 283 -25.66 -3.05 -6.30
C VAL A 283 -27.16 -2.80 -6.08
N GLY A 284 -27.49 -1.67 -5.45
CA GLY A 284 -28.85 -1.20 -5.29
C GLY A 284 -29.14 0.00 -6.18
N LEU A 285 -30.42 0.28 -6.45
CA LEU A 285 -30.91 1.50 -7.07
C LEU A 285 -31.63 2.34 -6.01
N ASP A 286 -31.17 3.55 -5.77
CA ASP A 286 -31.77 4.45 -4.78
C ASP A 286 -33.02 5.20 -5.33
N ALA A 287 -33.68 5.94 -4.45
CA ALA A 287 -34.86 6.72 -4.81
C ALA A 287 -34.55 7.84 -5.82
N ALA A 288 -33.31 8.31 -5.91
CA ALA A 288 -32.85 9.32 -6.87
C ALA A 288 -32.43 8.72 -8.22
N GLY A 289 -32.51 7.39 -8.40
CA GLY A 289 -32.11 6.69 -9.62
C GLY A 289 -30.61 6.55 -9.75
N ARG A 290 -29.86 6.56 -8.64
CA ARG A 290 -28.41 6.30 -8.62
C ARG A 290 -28.15 4.84 -8.27
N ALA A 291 -27.14 4.25 -8.90
CA ALA A 291 -26.65 2.95 -8.52
C ALA A 291 -25.78 3.06 -7.24
N VAL A 292 -25.97 2.18 -6.29
CA VAL A 292 -25.22 2.16 -5.02
C VAL A 292 -24.57 0.79 -4.86
N VAL A 293 -23.24 0.72 -4.91
CA VAL A 293 -22.49 -0.50 -4.66
C VAL A 293 -22.57 -0.84 -3.17
N LEU A 294 -23.00 -2.06 -2.86
CA LEU A 294 -23.34 -2.49 -1.49
C LEU A 294 -22.36 -3.53 -0.93
N ALA A 295 -21.82 -4.40 -1.78
CA ALA A 295 -20.91 -5.45 -1.36
C ALA A 295 -20.07 -6.00 -2.53
N ASP A 296 -18.83 -6.40 -2.22
CA ASP A 296 -18.01 -7.31 -3.00
C ASP A 296 -17.83 -8.62 -2.21
N ALA A 297 -18.41 -9.70 -2.74
CA ALA A 297 -18.33 -11.05 -2.17
C ALA A 297 -17.61 -12.03 -3.10
N THR A 298 -16.74 -11.51 -3.96
CA THR A 298 -15.96 -12.28 -4.93
C THR A 298 -15.15 -13.39 -4.26
N VAL A 299 -15.15 -14.58 -4.86
CA VAL A 299 -14.47 -15.78 -4.33
C VAL A 299 -13.35 -16.19 -5.27
N GLN A 300 -12.16 -16.44 -4.71
CA GLN A 300 -10.99 -16.89 -5.47
C GLN A 300 -10.98 -18.40 -5.60
N ALA A 301 -10.60 -18.93 -6.78
CA ALA A 301 -10.38 -20.36 -7.06
C ALA A 301 -11.51 -21.27 -6.53
N ALA A 302 -12.77 -20.81 -6.58
CA ALA A 302 -13.90 -21.48 -5.96
C ALA A 302 -14.51 -22.58 -6.86
N LYS A 303 -14.97 -23.65 -6.20
CA LYS A 303 -15.82 -24.65 -6.88
C LYS A 303 -17.20 -24.04 -7.17
N PRO A 304 -17.94 -24.61 -8.17
CA PRO A 304 -19.26 -24.10 -8.51
C PRO A 304 -20.22 -23.93 -7.32
N GLN A 305 -20.23 -24.87 -6.38
CA GLN A 305 -21.07 -24.80 -5.18
C GLN A 305 -20.66 -23.71 -4.21
N ASP A 306 -19.35 -23.38 -4.13
CA ASP A 306 -18.81 -22.39 -3.18
C ASP A 306 -19.23 -20.98 -3.60
N TRP A 307 -19.01 -20.61 -4.88
CA TRP A 307 -19.40 -19.29 -5.37
C TRP A 307 -20.93 -19.14 -5.47
N ALA A 308 -21.67 -20.18 -5.87
CA ALA A 308 -23.12 -20.12 -5.88
C ALA A 308 -23.69 -19.94 -4.45
N GLY A 309 -23.11 -20.65 -3.47
CA GLY A 309 -23.45 -20.46 -2.08
C GLY A 309 -23.12 -19.05 -1.56
N ALA A 310 -22.02 -18.45 -2.00
CA ALA A 310 -21.67 -17.07 -1.66
C ALA A 310 -22.69 -16.06 -2.25
N ALA A 311 -23.06 -16.23 -3.52
CA ALA A 311 -24.03 -15.38 -4.20
C ALA A 311 -25.44 -15.47 -3.55
N VAL A 312 -25.89 -16.69 -3.25
CA VAL A 312 -27.20 -16.93 -2.60
C VAL A 312 -27.23 -16.36 -1.17
N ARG A 313 -26.15 -16.54 -0.40
CA ARG A 313 -26.06 -15.91 0.94
C ARG A 313 -26.09 -14.39 0.85
N LEU A 314 -25.41 -13.79 -0.13
CA LEU A 314 -25.44 -12.35 -0.35
C LEU A 314 -26.82 -11.87 -0.75
N PHE A 315 -27.50 -12.60 -1.64
CA PHE A 315 -28.87 -12.34 -2.07
C PHE A 315 -29.82 -12.26 -0.87
N HIS A 316 -29.85 -13.28 -0.02
CA HIS A 316 -30.72 -13.29 1.16
C HIS A 316 -30.33 -12.23 2.21
N ARG A 317 -29.04 -12.00 2.44
CA ARG A 317 -28.56 -10.99 3.41
C ARG A 317 -29.00 -9.56 3.06
N LEU A 318 -29.05 -9.26 1.76
CA LEU A 318 -29.42 -7.93 1.27
C LEU A 318 -30.87 -7.84 0.83
N GLU A 319 -31.67 -8.94 0.98
CA GLU A 319 -33.04 -9.04 0.47
C GLU A 319 -33.13 -8.60 -1.01
N ALA A 320 -32.19 -9.08 -1.83
CA ALA A 320 -32.06 -8.68 -3.22
C ALA A 320 -33.21 -9.22 -4.07
N ASP A 321 -33.55 -8.54 -5.18
CA ASP A 321 -34.66 -8.90 -6.06
C ASP A 321 -34.30 -10.05 -7.01
N CYS A 322 -33.05 -10.12 -7.47
CA CYS A 322 -32.59 -11.20 -8.33
C CYS A 322 -31.07 -11.35 -8.35
N ILE A 323 -30.59 -12.52 -8.82
CA ILE A 323 -29.22 -12.75 -9.20
C ILE A 323 -29.10 -12.60 -10.72
N VAL A 324 -28.19 -11.73 -11.18
CA VAL A 324 -27.81 -11.57 -12.59
C VAL A 324 -26.55 -12.39 -12.85
N ALA A 325 -26.62 -13.37 -13.73
CA ALA A 325 -25.51 -14.30 -13.96
C ALA A 325 -25.04 -14.26 -15.41
N GLU A 326 -23.75 -14.03 -15.65
CA GLU A 326 -23.15 -14.16 -16.97
C GLU A 326 -23.09 -15.63 -17.39
N THR A 327 -23.56 -15.93 -18.61
CA THR A 327 -23.66 -17.30 -19.11
C THR A 327 -22.85 -17.57 -20.39
N ASN A 328 -21.90 -16.71 -20.74
CA ASN A 328 -21.05 -16.89 -21.92
C ASN A 328 -20.20 -18.15 -21.87
N GLN A 329 -19.67 -18.45 -20.69
CA GLN A 329 -18.89 -19.63 -20.42
C GLN A 329 -19.62 -20.46 -19.36
N GLY A 330 -20.17 -21.59 -19.77
CA GLY A 330 -20.95 -22.46 -18.88
C GLY A 330 -22.45 -22.55 -19.17
N GLY A 331 -23.00 -21.64 -20.00
CA GLY A 331 -24.39 -21.70 -20.46
C GLY A 331 -25.41 -21.81 -19.33
N GLU A 332 -26.37 -22.73 -19.48
CA GLU A 332 -27.41 -23.00 -18.50
C GLU A 332 -26.88 -23.58 -17.17
N MET A 333 -25.65 -24.12 -17.16
CA MET A 333 -25.04 -24.71 -15.96
C MET A 333 -24.88 -23.68 -14.84
N VAL A 334 -24.58 -22.40 -15.14
CA VAL A 334 -24.44 -21.35 -14.14
C VAL A 334 -25.74 -21.18 -13.37
N THR A 335 -26.84 -21.05 -14.09
CA THR A 335 -28.19 -20.94 -13.50
C THR A 335 -28.59 -22.20 -12.73
N ALA A 336 -28.24 -23.38 -13.27
CA ALA A 336 -28.53 -24.66 -12.62
C ALA A 336 -27.78 -24.80 -11.29
N VAL A 337 -26.51 -24.42 -11.22
CA VAL A 337 -25.72 -24.47 -9.98
C VAL A 337 -26.30 -23.53 -8.90
N ILE A 338 -26.71 -22.29 -9.25
CA ILE A 338 -27.37 -21.38 -8.30
C ILE A 338 -28.68 -22.00 -7.79
N ARG A 339 -29.51 -22.54 -8.69
CA ARG A 339 -30.78 -23.19 -8.33
C ARG A 339 -30.61 -24.49 -7.53
N THR A 340 -29.46 -25.14 -7.64
CA THR A 340 -29.18 -26.32 -6.79
C THR A 340 -28.93 -25.89 -5.34
N VAL A 341 -28.43 -24.69 -5.10
CA VAL A 341 -28.27 -24.12 -3.74
C VAL A 341 -29.61 -23.64 -3.20
N ASP A 342 -30.36 -22.88 -3.99
CA ASP A 342 -31.68 -22.42 -3.65
C ASP A 342 -32.54 -22.24 -4.91
N PRO A 343 -33.57 -23.13 -5.12
CA PRO A 343 -34.45 -23.08 -6.29
C PRO A 343 -35.40 -21.88 -6.31
N ALA A 344 -35.60 -21.21 -5.17
CA ALA A 344 -36.51 -20.06 -5.06
C ALA A 344 -35.90 -18.75 -5.51
N VAL A 345 -34.55 -18.66 -5.65
CA VAL A 345 -33.87 -17.45 -6.05
C VAL A 345 -34.15 -17.12 -7.51
N PRO A 346 -34.66 -15.91 -7.83
CA PRO A 346 -34.78 -15.47 -9.21
C PRO A 346 -33.43 -15.24 -9.85
N VAL A 347 -33.12 -15.97 -10.94
CA VAL A 347 -31.87 -15.84 -11.68
C VAL A 347 -32.17 -15.32 -13.08
N LYS A 348 -31.54 -14.19 -13.44
CA LYS A 348 -31.55 -13.62 -14.78
C LYS A 348 -30.20 -13.94 -15.48
N ALA A 349 -30.27 -14.79 -16.50
CA ALA A 349 -29.11 -15.09 -17.34
C ALA A 349 -28.84 -13.94 -18.31
N VAL A 350 -27.58 -13.49 -18.39
CA VAL A 350 -27.11 -12.46 -19.31
C VAL A 350 -25.96 -12.98 -20.17
N ARG A 351 -25.85 -12.46 -21.39
CA ARG A 351 -24.77 -12.83 -22.32
C ARG A 351 -24.05 -11.61 -22.84
N ALA A 352 -22.73 -11.61 -22.79
CA ALA A 352 -21.91 -10.56 -23.34
C ALA A 352 -21.94 -10.61 -24.87
N LYS A 353 -22.26 -9.51 -25.51
CA LYS A 353 -22.18 -9.29 -26.96
C LYS A 353 -20.98 -8.43 -27.37
N ARG A 354 -20.33 -7.80 -26.39
CA ARG A 354 -19.20 -6.88 -26.56
C ARG A 354 -18.06 -7.27 -25.60
N SER A 355 -16.85 -6.76 -25.87
CA SER A 355 -15.72 -6.94 -24.95
C SER A 355 -16.01 -6.34 -23.56
N LYS A 356 -15.31 -6.81 -22.54
CA LYS A 356 -15.41 -6.31 -21.15
C LYS A 356 -15.19 -4.78 -21.10
N TRP A 357 -14.21 -4.28 -21.83
CA TRP A 357 -13.92 -2.84 -21.93
C TRP A 357 -15.11 -2.03 -22.45
N LEU A 358 -15.68 -2.42 -23.59
CA LEU A 358 -16.78 -1.70 -24.22
C LEU A 358 -18.10 -1.75 -23.41
N ARG A 359 -18.25 -2.72 -22.50
CA ARG A 359 -19.36 -2.78 -21.55
C ARG A 359 -19.12 -1.88 -20.33
N ALA A 360 -17.88 -1.76 -19.92
CA ALA A 360 -17.47 -1.01 -18.74
C ALA A 360 -17.39 0.50 -18.98
N GLU A 361 -16.99 0.94 -20.17
CA GLU A 361 -16.82 2.35 -20.52
C GLU A 361 -18.08 3.22 -20.22
N PRO A 362 -19.29 2.87 -20.66
CA PRO A 362 -20.49 3.66 -20.32
C PRO A 362 -20.79 3.69 -18.82
N ILE A 363 -20.47 2.62 -18.09
CA ILE A 363 -20.65 2.57 -16.64
C ILE A 363 -19.63 3.48 -15.93
N ALA A 364 -18.38 3.49 -16.39
CA ALA A 364 -17.37 4.39 -15.86
C ALA A 364 -17.75 5.86 -16.02
N ALA A 365 -18.38 6.22 -17.15
CA ALA A 365 -18.86 7.56 -17.44
C ALA A 365 -19.98 8.06 -16.49
N LEU A 366 -20.63 7.17 -15.73
CA LEU A 366 -21.64 7.53 -14.73
C LEU A 366 -21.03 8.07 -13.42
N TYR A 367 -19.79 7.71 -13.11
CA TYR A 367 -19.12 8.11 -11.87
C TYR A 367 -18.90 9.61 -11.76
N PRO A 368 -18.29 10.29 -12.76
CA PRO A 368 -18.16 11.75 -12.72
C PRO A 368 -19.49 12.51 -12.68
N GLN A 369 -20.58 11.86 -13.09
CA GLN A 369 -21.92 12.42 -13.05
C GLN A 369 -22.62 12.25 -11.68
N GLY A 370 -21.96 11.61 -10.71
CA GLY A 370 -22.52 11.29 -9.40
C GLY A 370 -23.70 10.30 -9.46
N LYS A 371 -23.77 9.49 -10.52
CA LYS A 371 -24.83 8.49 -10.74
C LYS A 371 -24.51 7.14 -10.13
N VAL A 372 -23.27 6.91 -9.70
CA VAL A 372 -22.85 5.70 -9.00
C VAL A 372 -22.20 6.09 -7.68
N LEU A 373 -22.60 5.41 -6.61
CA LEU A 373 -22.09 5.59 -5.26
C LEU A 373 -21.56 4.25 -4.72
N HIS A 374 -20.65 4.31 -3.76
CA HIS A 374 -20.16 3.16 -3.02
C HIS A 374 -20.54 3.30 -1.54
N ALA A 375 -21.47 2.48 -1.06
CA ALA A 375 -21.89 2.45 0.35
C ALA A 375 -20.92 1.57 1.16
N GLY A 376 -19.69 2.02 1.28
CA GLY A 376 -18.57 1.33 1.93
C GLY A 376 -17.31 1.34 1.10
N ARG A 377 -16.26 0.72 1.63
CA ARG A 377 -14.95 0.56 0.98
C ARG A 377 -14.81 -0.88 0.50
N PHE A 378 -14.50 -1.05 -0.77
CA PHE A 378 -14.30 -2.35 -1.43
C PHE A 378 -12.91 -2.42 -2.05
N PRO A 379 -11.83 -2.50 -1.25
CA PRO A 379 -10.45 -2.31 -1.74
C PRO A 379 -10.08 -3.20 -2.92
N ALA A 380 -10.50 -4.47 -2.91
CA ALA A 380 -10.18 -5.41 -3.98
C ALA A 380 -10.91 -5.10 -5.29
N LEU A 381 -12.16 -4.63 -5.22
CA LEU A 381 -12.93 -4.15 -6.38
C LEU A 381 -12.35 -2.82 -6.89
N GLU A 382 -12.09 -1.88 -5.99
CA GLU A 382 -11.54 -0.55 -6.31
C GLU A 382 -10.16 -0.66 -6.96
N ASP A 383 -9.30 -1.58 -6.48
CA ASP A 383 -7.99 -1.86 -7.09
C ASP A 383 -8.14 -2.41 -8.51
N GLU A 384 -9.07 -3.35 -8.72
CA GLU A 384 -9.33 -3.92 -10.03
C GLU A 384 -9.90 -2.88 -11.00
N MET A 385 -10.78 -1.98 -10.55
CA MET A 385 -11.32 -0.86 -11.34
C MET A 385 -10.20 0.08 -11.77
N CYS A 386 -9.30 0.48 -10.88
CA CYS A 386 -8.20 1.41 -11.16
C CYS A 386 -7.03 0.75 -11.95
N ASP A 387 -7.03 -0.55 -12.11
CA ASP A 387 -6.08 -1.31 -12.96
C ASP A 387 -6.70 -1.73 -14.31
N PHE A 388 -8.01 -1.57 -14.50
CA PHE A 388 -8.71 -2.03 -15.70
C PHE A 388 -8.52 -1.07 -16.87
N GLY A 389 -7.61 -1.42 -17.79
CA GLY A 389 -7.30 -0.70 -19.02
C GLY A 389 -7.86 -1.40 -20.29
N PRO A 390 -7.62 -0.80 -21.49
CA PRO A 390 -8.14 -1.32 -22.78
C PRO A 390 -7.76 -2.78 -23.06
N ASN A 391 -6.60 -3.22 -22.55
CA ASN A 391 -6.07 -4.57 -22.71
C ASN A 391 -6.34 -5.49 -21.50
N GLY A 392 -7.27 -5.13 -20.62
CA GLY A 392 -7.54 -5.84 -19.36
C GLY A 392 -6.67 -5.36 -18.19
N LEU A 393 -6.53 -6.20 -17.16
CA LEU A 393 -5.71 -5.91 -15.99
C LEU A 393 -4.20 -6.00 -16.31
N SER A 394 -3.38 -5.21 -15.62
CA SER A 394 -1.92 -5.17 -15.80
C SER A 394 -1.24 -6.53 -15.56
N ASN A 395 -1.82 -7.35 -14.68
CA ASN A 395 -1.33 -8.68 -14.34
C ASN A 395 -1.80 -9.81 -15.29
N GLY A 396 -2.57 -9.47 -16.33
CA GLY A 396 -3.11 -10.39 -17.32
C GLY A 396 -4.26 -11.28 -16.83
N ARG A 397 -4.77 -11.06 -15.60
CA ARG A 397 -5.96 -11.76 -15.09
C ARG A 397 -7.24 -11.17 -15.65
N SER A 398 -8.34 -11.91 -15.51
CA SER A 398 -9.68 -11.44 -15.85
C SER A 398 -10.17 -10.41 -14.80
N PRO A 399 -10.83 -9.30 -15.22
CA PRO A 399 -11.42 -8.31 -14.32
C PRO A 399 -12.82 -8.77 -13.84
N ASP A 400 -12.86 -9.87 -13.10
CA ASP A 400 -14.11 -10.56 -12.76
C ASP A 400 -15.01 -9.75 -11.81
N ARG A 401 -14.41 -8.96 -10.89
CA ARG A 401 -15.16 -8.04 -10.02
C ARG A 401 -15.77 -6.88 -10.82
N VAL A 402 -14.95 -6.28 -11.70
CA VAL A 402 -15.42 -5.19 -12.58
C VAL A 402 -16.54 -5.67 -13.48
N ASP A 403 -16.43 -6.88 -14.03
CA ASP A 403 -17.50 -7.44 -14.88
C ASP A 403 -18.80 -7.67 -14.09
N ALA A 404 -18.72 -8.23 -12.89
CA ALA A 404 -19.88 -8.36 -12.03
C ALA A 404 -20.51 -6.99 -11.69
N LEU A 405 -19.68 -5.97 -11.36
CA LEU A 405 -20.15 -4.61 -11.15
C LEU A 405 -20.89 -4.05 -12.37
N VAL A 406 -20.30 -4.20 -13.55
CA VAL A 406 -20.85 -3.71 -14.83
C VAL A 406 -22.19 -4.37 -15.12
N TRP A 407 -22.33 -5.68 -14.90
CA TRP A 407 -23.59 -6.38 -15.05
C TRP A 407 -24.66 -5.91 -14.08
N ALA A 408 -24.30 -5.69 -12.80
CA ALA A 408 -25.24 -5.21 -11.79
C ALA A 408 -25.77 -3.81 -12.12
N ILE A 409 -24.87 -2.87 -12.45
CA ILE A 409 -25.28 -1.50 -12.81
C ILE A 409 -26.06 -1.49 -14.11
N GLY A 410 -25.62 -2.25 -15.12
CA GLY A 410 -26.33 -2.36 -16.41
C GLY A 410 -27.74 -2.93 -16.28
N GLU A 411 -27.99 -3.83 -15.33
CA GLU A 411 -29.32 -4.35 -15.03
C GLU A 411 -30.23 -3.31 -14.37
N LEU A 412 -29.68 -2.50 -13.46
CA LEU A 412 -30.44 -1.48 -12.73
C LEU A 412 -30.66 -0.21 -13.55
N MET A 413 -29.75 0.09 -14.49
CA MET A 413 -29.75 1.31 -15.29
C MET A 413 -29.64 1.01 -16.79
N PRO A 414 -30.61 0.31 -17.40
CA PRO A 414 -30.53 -0.18 -18.78
C PRO A 414 -30.39 0.94 -19.82
N ASP A 415 -30.98 2.10 -19.58
CA ASP A 415 -30.94 3.24 -20.51
C ASP A 415 -29.55 3.81 -20.71
N TRP A 416 -28.62 3.59 -19.77
CA TRP A 416 -27.23 4.04 -19.83
C TRP A 416 -26.27 3.00 -20.41
N SER A 417 -26.70 1.75 -20.50
CA SER A 417 -25.94 0.63 -21.06
C SER A 417 -26.12 0.44 -22.56
N THR A 418 -27.09 1.15 -23.16
CA THR A 418 -27.40 1.10 -24.59
C THR A 418 -26.76 2.26 -25.34
N GLU A 419 -26.30 2.02 -26.59
CA GLU A 419 -25.79 3.07 -27.48
C GLU A 419 -26.75 4.26 -27.55
N PRO A 420 -26.24 5.51 -27.67
CA PRO A 420 -27.06 6.62 -28.10
C PRO A 420 -27.68 6.25 -29.45
N ARG A 421 -28.99 6.02 -29.47
CA ARG A 421 -29.72 5.88 -30.73
C ARG A 421 -29.59 7.23 -31.43
N ILE A 422 -28.86 7.27 -32.54
CA ILE A 422 -28.98 8.36 -33.47
C ILE A 422 -30.45 8.33 -33.91
N ARG A 423 -31.23 9.28 -33.41
CA ARG A 423 -32.54 9.53 -34.01
C ARG A 423 -32.27 10.09 -35.38
N ASP A 424 -32.52 9.29 -36.43
CA ASP A 424 -32.59 9.78 -37.78
C ASP A 424 -33.68 10.86 -37.78
N PHE A 425 -33.25 12.10 -37.87
CA PHE A 425 -34.12 13.20 -38.29
C PHE A 425 -34.27 13.07 -39.79
N LEU A 426 -35.31 12.40 -40.24
CA LEU A 426 -35.95 12.54 -41.56
C LEU A 426 -37.01 13.62 -41.47
#